data_19c0ad465dcb72593c3afc48d2a2bd6f
#
_entry.id   19c0ad465dcb72593c3afc48d2a2bd6f
#
_cell.length_a   1.000
_cell.length_b   1.000
_cell.length_c   1.000
_cell.angle_alpha   90.00
_cell.angle_beta   90.00
_cell.angle_gamma   90.00
#
_symmetry.space_group_name_H-M   'P 1'
#
loop_
_entity.id
_entity.type
_entity.pdbx_description
1 polymer ?
#
loop_
_entity_poly.entity_id
_entity_poly.type
_entity_poly.pdbx_seq_one_letter_code
_entity_poly.pdbx_strand_id
1 'polypeptide(L)'
;MKIDFKNIPEELKLVPVLVLVLMIPLLIRVMVWQTQKPSHHTTSVSPEKLASEQKKIKREISVLDKRLDSKRPKSYYLVINSASNEFSLYKGDKIIRKDKCSTGSYVLLKNGDQQQWMFKTPKGEFRIRGKTTSPVWKKPDWAFVEEGVPVPSANHHTRFEYGVLGDYALSLGDGYLIHGTLYQRFLGLPVTHGCIRLNDENLELVYRSLEEGSKVYIY
;
A
#
# COMPACT_ATOMS: atom_id res chain seq x y z
N MET A 1 -12.74 -74.46 28.81
CA MET A 1 -13.21 -74.71 27.44
C MET A 1 -11.98 -74.64 26.54
N LYS A 2 -11.41 -75.83 26.16
CA LYS A 2 -10.27 -75.88 25.24
C LYS A 2 -10.82 -75.79 23.81
N ILE A 3 -10.47 -74.73 23.09
CA ILE A 3 -10.85 -74.59 21.71
C ILE A 3 -9.93 -75.52 20.91
N ASP A 4 -10.49 -76.50 20.22
CA ASP A 4 -9.78 -77.46 19.40
C ASP A 4 -9.58 -76.84 17.98
N PHE A 5 -8.37 -76.46 17.69
CA PHE A 5 -7.99 -75.74 16.43
C PHE A 5 -7.94 -76.72 15.22
N LYS A 6 -8.16 -78.01 15.38
CA LYS A 6 -8.01 -79.01 14.31
C LYS A 6 -9.15 -79.00 13.27
N ASN A 7 -10.34 -78.50 13.63
CA ASN A 7 -11.53 -78.52 12.78
C ASN A 7 -11.98 -77.18 12.22
N ILE A 8 -11.09 -76.22 12.17
CA ILE A 8 -11.41 -74.91 11.58
C ILE A 8 -11.20 -75.00 10.07
N PRO A 9 -12.18 -74.58 9.22
CA PRO A 9 -12.01 -74.49 7.76
C PRO A 9 -10.81 -73.64 7.37
N GLU A 10 -10.09 -74.06 6.34
CA GLU A 10 -8.86 -73.39 5.91
C GLU A 10 -9.09 -71.86 5.68
N GLU A 11 -10.27 -71.50 5.17
CA GLU A 11 -10.65 -70.08 4.93
C GLU A 11 -10.79 -69.32 6.26
N LEU A 12 -11.16 -69.97 7.37
CA LEU A 12 -11.31 -69.30 8.65
C LEU A 12 -9.97 -69.14 9.39
N LYS A 13 -8.94 -69.89 9.03
CA LYS A 13 -7.59 -69.84 9.59
C LYS A 13 -6.87 -68.54 9.13
N LEU A 14 -7.28 -67.98 8.00
CA LEU A 14 -6.73 -66.71 7.46
C LEU A 14 -7.33 -65.46 8.14
N VAL A 15 -8.51 -65.58 8.77
CA VAL A 15 -9.19 -64.41 9.39
C VAL A 15 -8.36 -63.73 10.48
N PRO A 16 -7.72 -64.44 11.43
CA PRO A 16 -6.90 -63.78 12.44
C PRO A 16 -5.64 -63.11 11.86
N VAL A 17 -5.09 -63.69 10.79
CA VAL A 17 -3.94 -63.05 10.08
C VAL A 17 -4.37 -61.78 9.37
N LEU A 18 -5.53 -61.79 8.72
CA LEU A 18 -6.09 -60.64 8.05
C LEU A 18 -6.42 -59.53 9.04
N VAL A 19 -7.00 -59.84 10.19
CA VAL A 19 -7.29 -58.90 11.27
C VAL A 19 -6.00 -58.30 11.83
N LEU A 20 -4.95 -59.11 12.00
CA LEU A 20 -3.66 -58.64 12.49
C LEU A 20 -3.00 -57.69 11.52
N VAL A 21 -3.04 -57.99 10.22
CA VAL A 21 -2.50 -57.13 9.14
C VAL A 21 -3.24 -55.79 9.06
N LEU A 22 -4.54 -55.79 9.28
CA LEU A 22 -5.34 -54.53 9.29
C LEU A 22 -5.13 -53.71 10.57
N MET A 23 -4.84 -54.33 11.70
CA MET A 23 -4.62 -53.68 12.99
C MET A 23 -3.22 -53.07 13.11
N ILE A 24 -2.20 -53.62 12.43
CA ILE A 24 -0.83 -53.08 12.47
C ILE A 24 -0.77 -51.59 12.02
N PRO A 25 -1.30 -51.19 10.87
CA PRO A 25 -1.25 -49.78 10.47
C PRO A 25 -2.04 -48.86 11.40
N LEU A 26 -3.11 -49.37 12.02
CA LEU A 26 -3.88 -48.61 13.01
C LEU A 26 -3.06 -48.34 14.28
N LEU A 27 -2.39 -49.39 14.78
CA LEU A 27 -1.51 -49.30 15.96
C LEU A 27 -0.31 -48.36 15.68
N ILE A 28 0.29 -48.47 14.49
CA ILE A 28 1.37 -47.57 14.07
C ILE A 28 0.85 -46.12 14.02
N ARG A 29 -0.33 -45.86 13.48
CA ARG A 29 -0.94 -44.53 13.45
C ARG A 29 -1.18 -43.95 14.84
N VAL A 30 -1.68 -44.79 15.78
CA VAL A 30 -1.89 -44.37 17.17
C VAL A 30 -0.56 -44.07 17.85
N MET A 31 0.45 -44.90 17.61
CA MET A 31 1.80 -44.70 18.17
C MET A 31 2.47 -43.43 17.63
N VAL A 32 2.38 -43.18 16.33
CA VAL A 32 2.87 -41.98 15.70
C VAL A 32 2.09 -40.73 16.20
N TRP A 33 0.78 -40.86 16.38
CA TRP A 33 -0.03 -39.76 16.92
C TRP A 33 0.33 -39.42 18.38
N GLN A 34 0.66 -40.44 19.21
CA GLN A 34 1.13 -40.21 20.57
C GLN A 34 2.52 -39.59 20.64
N THR A 35 3.41 -39.90 19.69
CA THR A 35 4.76 -39.30 19.62
C THR A 35 4.75 -37.89 19.00
N GLN A 36 3.73 -37.56 18.21
CA GLN A 36 3.55 -36.25 17.59
C GLN A 36 2.74 -35.24 18.43
N LYS A 37 2.42 -35.58 19.70
CA LYS A 37 1.86 -34.53 20.56
C LYS A 37 2.83 -33.38 20.61
N PRO A 38 2.45 -32.17 20.09
CA PRO A 38 3.34 -31.01 20.16
C PRO A 38 3.65 -30.80 21.64
N SER A 39 4.91 -30.92 21.99
CA SER A 39 5.37 -30.46 23.29
C SER A 39 5.18 -28.94 23.25
N HIS A 40 4.06 -28.44 23.73
CA HIS A 40 3.94 -27.04 24.09
C HIS A 40 4.97 -26.81 25.20
N HIS A 41 6.20 -26.49 24.80
CA HIS A 41 7.10 -25.77 25.66
C HIS A 41 6.46 -24.41 25.91
N THR A 42 5.51 -24.38 26.81
CA THR A 42 5.10 -23.16 27.49
C THR A 42 6.31 -22.75 28.29
N THR A 43 7.20 -21.95 27.68
CA THR A 43 8.23 -21.26 28.39
C THR A 43 7.48 -20.31 29.33
N SER A 44 7.25 -20.74 30.56
CA SER A 44 6.62 -19.92 31.59
C SER A 44 7.58 -18.78 31.89
N VAL A 45 7.40 -17.67 31.17
CA VAL A 45 8.12 -16.43 31.46
C VAL A 45 7.65 -15.99 32.85
N SER A 46 8.58 -15.85 33.79
CA SER A 46 8.21 -15.41 35.14
C SER A 46 7.45 -14.07 35.07
N PRO A 47 6.42 -13.86 35.89
CA PRO A 47 5.65 -12.62 35.91
C PRO A 47 6.54 -11.38 36.08
N GLU A 48 7.62 -11.48 36.81
CA GLU A 48 8.61 -10.41 37.03
C GLU A 48 9.37 -10.07 35.75
N LYS A 49 9.79 -11.07 34.98
CA LYS A 49 10.46 -10.88 33.68
C LYS A 49 9.50 -10.23 32.67
N LEU A 50 8.24 -10.67 32.65
CA LEU A 50 7.22 -10.07 31.81
C LEU A 50 6.98 -8.60 32.16
N ALA A 51 6.88 -8.27 33.45
CA ALA A 51 6.69 -6.89 33.94
C ALA A 51 7.91 -6.00 33.58
N SER A 52 9.13 -6.54 33.69
CA SER A 52 10.34 -5.82 33.33
C SER A 52 10.42 -5.50 31.83
N GLU A 53 10.11 -6.48 30.97
CA GLU A 53 10.05 -6.29 29.53
C GLU A 53 8.94 -5.31 29.12
N GLN A 54 7.77 -5.40 29.72
CA GLN A 54 6.69 -4.43 29.50
C GLN A 54 7.12 -2.99 29.84
N LYS A 55 7.83 -2.82 30.97
CA LYS A 55 8.35 -1.50 31.37
C LYS A 55 9.38 -0.96 30.38
N LYS A 56 10.26 -1.84 29.87
CA LYS A 56 11.26 -1.49 28.85
C LYS A 56 10.57 -1.05 27.55
N ILE A 57 9.63 -1.86 27.04
CA ILE A 57 8.86 -1.56 25.82
C ILE A 57 8.12 -0.23 25.97
N LYS A 58 7.45 0.02 27.09
CA LYS A 58 6.76 1.30 27.35
C LYS A 58 7.71 2.50 27.30
N ARG A 59 8.95 2.35 27.82
CA ARG A 59 9.96 3.42 27.73
C ARG A 59 10.42 3.65 26.30
N GLU A 60 10.67 2.59 25.54
CA GLU A 60 11.07 2.67 24.12
C GLU A 60 9.97 3.34 23.29
N ILE A 61 8.71 2.96 23.47
CA ILE A 61 7.55 3.62 22.84
C ILE A 61 7.55 5.11 23.16
N SER A 62 7.68 5.50 24.43
CA SER A 62 7.69 6.91 24.82
C SER A 62 8.84 7.70 24.19
N VAL A 63 10.02 7.10 24.04
CA VAL A 63 11.17 7.75 23.37
C VAL A 63 10.91 7.90 21.89
N LEU A 64 10.35 6.87 21.25
CA LEU A 64 10.01 6.89 19.82
C LEU A 64 8.91 7.92 19.51
N ASP A 65 7.88 7.99 20.35
CA ASP A 65 6.81 8.98 20.24
C ASP A 65 7.36 10.41 20.30
N LYS A 66 8.22 10.71 21.30
CA LYS A 66 8.88 12.03 21.41
C LYS A 66 9.72 12.37 20.17
N ARG A 67 10.45 11.39 19.63
CA ARG A 67 11.23 11.57 18.39
C ARG A 67 10.33 11.83 17.18
N LEU A 68 9.22 11.11 17.08
CA LEU A 68 8.23 11.29 16.04
C LEU A 68 7.62 12.69 16.10
N ASP A 69 7.19 13.12 17.29
CA ASP A 69 6.59 14.43 17.52
C ASP A 69 7.56 15.58 17.23
N SER A 70 8.84 15.41 17.52
CA SER A 70 9.86 16.41 17.18
C SER A 70 10.10 16.58 15.67
N LYS A 71 9.83 15.53 14.87
CA LYS A 71 9.98 15.54 13.41
C LYS A 71 8.70 15.88 12.67
N ARG A 72 7.55 15.77 13.34
CA ARG A 72 6.25 16.05 12.74
C ARG A 72 6.09 17.56 12.50
N PRO A 73 5.67 17.97 11.29
CA PRO A 73 5.35 19.38 11.06
C PRO A 73 4.22 19.85 11.98
N LYS A 74 4.36 21.02 12.61
CA LYS A 74 3.30 21.61 13.45
C LYS A 74 2.24 22.34 12.61
N SER A 75 2.61 22.77 11.42
CA SER A 75 1.74 23.39 10.42
C SER A 75 0.97 22.33 9.62
N TYR A 76 0.23 22.78 8.61
CA TYR A 76 -0.41 21.86 7.67
C TYR A 76 0.63 21.11 6.82
N TYR A 77 0.36 19.85 6.58
CA TYR A 77 1.13 19.00 5.65
C TYR A 77 0.22 17.92 5.03
N LEU A 78 0.63 17.39 3.90
CA LEU A 78 -0.12 16.39 3.16
C LEU A 78 0.61 15.05 3.17
N VAL A 79 -0.15 13.97 3.29
CA VAL A 79 0.34 12.60 3.17
C VAL A 79 -0.45 11.90 2.07
N ILE A 80 0.25 11.35 1.09
CA ILE A 80 -0.32 10.59 -0.03
C ILE A 80 0.09 9.14 0.11
N ASN A 81 -0.89 8.25 0.20
CA ASN A 81 -0.70 6.81 0.07
C ASN A 81 -0.97 6.42 -1.39
N SER A 82 0.09 6.24 -2.18
CA SER A 82 -0.02 5.89 -3.59
C SER A 82 -0.48 4.45 -3.83
N ALA A 83 -0.37 3.57 -2.82
CA ALA A 83 -0.84 2.20 -2.93
C ALA A 83 -2.36 2.07 -2.77
N SER A 84 -2.97 2.88 -1.87
CA SER A 84 -4.43 2.91 -1.68
C SER A 84 -5.12 4.03 -2.45
N ASN A 85 -4.36 4.92 -3.11
CA ASN A 85 -4.88 6.13 -3.77
C ASN A 85 -5.71 7.00 -2.82
N GLU A 86 -5.15 7.25 -1.63
CA GLU A 86 -5.75 8.09 -0.60
C GLU A 86 -4.81 9.21 -0.22
N PHE A 87 -5.38 10.34 0.19
CA PHE A 87 -4.62 11.42 0.81
C PHE A 87 -5.12 11.68 2.23
N SER A 88 -4.25 12.26 3.05
CA SER A 88 -4.60 12.76 4.37
C SER A 88 -3.96 14.14 4.56
N LEU A 89 -4.79 15.15 4.81
CA LEU A 89 -4.36 16.50 5.19
C LEU A 89 -4.28 16.56 6.71
N TYR A 90 -3.13 16.94 7.22
CA TYR A 90 -2.86 17.07 8.66
C TYR A 90 -2.62 18.51 9.07
N LYS A 91 -2.96 18.83 10.32
CA LYS A 91 -2.46 20.01 11.05
C LYS A 91 -1.84 19.52 12.37
N GLY A 92 -0.53 19.53 12.45
CA GLY A 92 0.17 18.89 13.57
C GLY A 92 -0.11 17.38 13.62
N ASP A 93 -0.72 16.92 14.70
CA ASP A 93 -1.12 15.51 14.91
C ASP A 93 -2.54 15.19 14.46
N LYS A 94 -3.34 16.21 14.10
CA LYS A 94 -4.75 16.04 13.76
C LYS A 94 -4.95 15.83 12.27
N ILE A 95 -5.72 14.82 11.91
CA ILE A 95 -6.25 14.65 10.56
C ILE A 95 -7.39 15.66 10.37
N ILE A 96 -7.24 16.52 9.38
CA ILE A 96 -8.25 17.52 8.98
C ILE A 96 -9.19 16.94 7.92
N ARG A 97 -8.62 16.19 6.95
CA ARG A 97 -9.37 15.53 5.88
C ARG A 97 -8.62 14.27 5.47
N LYS A 98 -9.35 13.19 5.24
CA LYS A 98 -8.87 11.99 4.57
C LYS A 98 -9.90 11.62 3.51
N ASP A 99 -9.43 11.37 2.27
CA ASP A 99 -10.29 10.98 1.16
C ASP A 99 -9.46 10.35 0.04
N LYS A 100 -10.13 9.96 -1.04
CA LYS A 100 -9.53 9.38 -2.24
C LYS A 100 -8.81 10.43 -3.07
N CYS A 101 -7.72 10.02 -3.70
CA CYS A 101 -7.03 10.75 -4.75
C CYS A 101 -6.74 9.81 -5.92
N SER A 102 -6.22 10.32 -7.04
CA SER A 102 -5.64 9.48 -8.08
C SER A 102 -4.16 9.75 -8.20
N THR A 103 -3.40 8.70 -8.45
CA THR A 103 -1.94 8.74 -8.61
C THR A 103 -1.51 8.09 -9.92
N GLY A 104 -0.20 8.02 -10.19
CA GLY A 104 0.37 7.47 -11.42
C GLY A 104 -0.05 6.04 -11.70
N SER A 105 -0.31 5.75 -12.98
CA SER A 105 -0.83 4.46 -13.47
C SER A 105 0.20 3.34 -13.53
N TYR A 106 1.50 3.65 -13.38
CA TYR A 106 2.62 2.73 -13.61
C TYR A 106 2.71 2.19 -15.04
N VAL A 107 2.06 2.85 -15.98
CA VAL A 107 2.17 2.52 -17.41
C VAL A 107 3.51 3.04 -17.95
N LEU A 108 4.15 2.23 -18.80
CA LEU A 108 5.34 2.60 -19.55
C LEU A 108 4.94 2.95 -20.99
N LEU A 109 5.01 4.23 -21.36
CA LEU A 109 4.86 4.70 -22.73
C LEU A 109 6.22 4.69 -23.42
N LYS A 110 6.30 4.15 -24.64
CA LYS A 110 7.50 4.11 -25.47
C LYS A 110 7.25 4.82 -26.79
N ASN A 111 8.27 5.56 -27.24
CA ASN A 111 8.34 6.17 -28.57
C ASN A 111 9.61 5.67 -29.27
N GLY A 112 9.49 4.58 -30.02
CA GLY A 112 10.63 3.85 -30.54
C GLY A 112 11.54 3.31 -29.43
N ASP A 113 12.83 3.17 -29.73
CA ASP A 113 13.83 2.63 -28.80
C ASP A 113 14.52 3.69 -27.93
N GLN A 114 14.34 4.96 -28.24
CA GLN A 114 15.13 6.04 -27.63
C GLN A 114 14.39 6.82 -26.56
N GLN A 115 13.07 6.81 -26.54
CA GLN A 115 12.27 7.59 -25.59
C GLN A 115 11.27 6.71 -24.85
N GLN A 116 11.24 6.88 -23.53
CA GLN A 116 10.26 6.19 -22.69
C GLN A 116 9.87 7.03 -21.49
N TRP A 117 8.63 6.92 -21.07
CA TRP A 117 8.08 7.59 -19.89
C TRP A 117 7.37 6.59 -19.00
N MET A 118 7.76 6.53 -17.73
CA MET A 118 7.09 5.75 -16.72
C MET A 118 6.13 6.64 -15.94
N PHE A 119 4.84 6.40 -16.05
CA PHE A 119 3.79 7.20 -15.41
C PHE A 119 3.60 6.82 -13.95
N LYS A 120 4.54 7.21 -13.09
CA LYS A 120 4.51 6.93 -11.67
C LYS A 120 4.52 8.21 -10.84
N THR A 121 3.76 8.25 -9.76
CA THR A 121 3.91 9.28 -8.74
C THR A 121 5.20 9.02 -7.96
N PRO A 122 6.10 10.02 -7.84
CA PRO A 122 7.35 9.84 -7.11
C PRO A 122 7.09 9.67 -5.61
N LYS A 123 7.89 8.83 -4.96
CA LYS A 123 7.83 8.59 -3.50
C LYS A 123 8.89 9.39 -2.78
N GLY A 124 8.60 9.83 -1.56
CA GLY A 124 9.53 10.59 -0.73
C GLY A 124 8.91 11.78 -0.02
N GLU A 125 9.78 12.66 0.48
CA GLU A 125 9.40 13.96 1.06
C GLU A 125 9.55 15.05 0.00
N PHE A 126 8.46 15.75 -0.23
CA PHE A 126 8.37 16.89 -1.15
C PHE A 126 7.96 18.15 -0.39
N ARG A 127 8.04 19.28 -1.07
CA ARG A 127 7.52 20.56 -0.61
C ARG A 127 6.71 21.23 -1.70
N ILE A 128 5.68 21.97 -1.30
CA ILE A 128 4.97 22.86 -2.23
C ILE A 128 5.95 23.91 -2.71
N ARG A 129 6.18 23.97 -4.02
CA ARG A 129 7.12 24.91 -4.67
C ARG A 129 6.43 26.10 -5.31
N GLY A 130 5.11 26.02 -5.48
CA GLY A 130 4.32 27.10 -6.06
C GLY A 130 2.84 26.74 -6.04
N LYS A 131 2.01 27.76 -6.06
CA LYS A 131 0.54 27.67 -6.03
C LYS A 131 -0.01 28.53 -7.17
N THR A 132 -0.98 27.98 -7.90
CA THR A 132 -1.56 28.66 -9.07
C THR A 132 -3.08 28.51 -9.05
N THR A 133 -3.78 29.58 -9.34
CA THR A 133 -5.22 29.59 -9.62
C THR A 133 -5.44 29.56 -11.13
N SER A 134 -6.52 28.90 -11.56
CA SER A 134 -6.85 28.72 -12.99
C SER A 134 -5.65 28.24 -13.82
N PRO A 135 -5.01 27.12 -13.41
CA PRO A 135 -3.76 26.69 -14.03
C PRO A 135 -3.98 26.28 -15.48
N VAL A 136 -3.00 26.60 -16.33
CA VAL A 136 -2.95 26.15 -17.72
C VAL A 136 -2.04 24.94 -17.80
N TRP A 137 -2.52 23.84 -18.37
CA TRP A 137 -1.69 22.69 -18.60
C TRP A 137 -0.85 22.86 -19.87
N LYS A 138 0.46 22.91 -19.70
CA LYS A 138 1.39 22.82 -20.81
C LYS A 138 1.69 21.35 -21.11
N LYS A 139 1.08 20.79 -22.17
CA LYS A 139 1.25 19.39 -22.60
C LYS A 139 2.73 19.06 -22.82
N PRO A 140 3.28 18.09 -22.09
CA PRO A 140 4.63 17.57 -22.37
C PRO A 140 4.63 16.69 -23.63
N ASP A 141 5.83 16.34 -24.11
CA ASP A 141 5.99 15.56 -25.34
C ASP A 141 5.26 14.22 -25.31
N TRP A 142 5.28 13.55 -24.16
CA TRP A 142 4.61 12.27 -24.01
C TRP A 142 3.10 12.32 -24.29
N ALA A 143 2.44 13.44 -24.05
CA ALA A 143 1.01 13.58 -24.30
C ALA A 143 0.69 13.49 -25.79
N PHE A 144 1.54 14.06 -26.65
CA PHE A 144 1.40 13.95 -28.11
C PHE A 144 1.74 12.54 -28.60
N VAL A 145 2.76 11.92 -28.01
CA VAL A 145 3.13 10.54 -28.34
C VAL A 145 2.00 9.57 -27.96
N GLU A 146 1.37 9.73 -26.81
CA GLU A 146 0.23 8.92 -26.38
C GLU A 146 -0.99 9.11 -27.29
N GLU A 147 -1.22 10.33 -27.78
CA GLU A 147 -2.27 10.64 -28.76
C GLU A 147 -1.93 10.17 -30.19
N GLY A 148 -0.70 9.69 -30.45
CA GLY A 148 -0.25 9.25 -31.76
C GLY A 148 -0.07 10.38 -32.78
N VAL A 149 0.16 11.62 -32.28
CA VAL A 149 0.34 12.82 -33.13
C VAL A 149 1.77 13.36 -33.04
N PRO A 150 2.25 14.09 -34.05
CA PRO A 150 3.58 14.70 -34.01
C PRO A 150 3.76 15.66 -32.85
N VAL A 151 4.92 15.58 -32.19
CA VAL A 151 5.29 16.49 -31.08
C VAL A 151 5.57 17.89 -31.65
N PRO A 152 4.79 18.93 -31.28
CA PRO A 152 4.98 20.28 -31.79
C PRO A 152 6.13 20.97 -31.05
N SER A 153 6.54 22.14 -31.57
CA SER A 153 7.55 22.99 -30.90
C SER A 153 7.12 23.38 -29.47
N ALA A 154 8.11 23.74 -28.64
CA ALA A 154 7.88 23.94 -27.18
C ALA A 154 6.86 25.05 -26.84
N ASN A 155 6.61 26.00 -27.72
CA ASN A 155 5.67 27.12 -27.50
C ASN A 155 4.49 27.09 -28.48
N HIS A 156 4.27 25.96 -29.15
CA HIS A 156 3.12 25.83 -30.04
C HIS A 156 1.81 25.92 -29.28
N HIS A 157 0.78 26.57 -29.83
CA HIS A 157 -0.49 26.83 -29.15
C HIS A 157 -1.21 25.51 -28.71
N THR A 158 -1.05 24.42 -29.45
CA THR A 158 -1.66 23.11 -29.11
C THR A 158 -1.11 22.47 -27.85
N ARG A 159 0.01 23.02 -27.31
CA ARG A 159 0.54 22.55 -26.01
C ARG A 159 -0.23 23.08 -24.81
N PHE A 160 -1.06 24.08 -24.96
CA PHE A 160 -1.70 24.75 -23.83
C PHE A 160 -3.19 24.38 -23.76
N GLU A 161 -3.56 23.71 -22.68
CA GLU A 161 -4.94 23.34 -22.40
C GLU A 161 -5.43 24.03 -21.13
N TYR A 162 -6.65 24.56 -21.18
CA TYR A 162 -7.27 25.33 -20.13
C TYR A 162 -8.36 24.49 -19.43
N GLY A 163 -8.52 24.67 -18.12
CA GLY A 163 -9.59 24.06 -17.33
C GLY A 163 -9.40 22.57 -17.01
N VAL A 164 -8.44 21.88 -17.63
CA VAL A 164 -8.24 20.41 -17.42
C VAL A 164 -7.61 20.07 -16.08
N LEU A 165 -6.97 21.05 -15.41
CA LEU A 165 -6.33 20.88 -14.10
C LEU A 165 -7.23 21.30 -12.93
N GLY A 166 -8.48 21.75 -13.19
CA GLY A 166 -9.36 22.35 -12.20
C GLY A 166 -8.97 23.77 -11.82
N ASP A 167 -9.56 24.30 -10.75
CA ASP A 167 -9.41 25.70 -10.35
C ASP A 167 -8.06 26.02 -9.69
N TYR A 168 -7.37 25.03 -9.16
CA TYR A 168 -6.13 25.19 -8.41
C TYR A 168 -5.09 24.14 -8.81
N ALA A 169 -3.82 24.53 -8.69
CA ALA A 169 -2.70 23.59 -8.75
C ALA A 169 -1.63 23.96 -7.73
N LEU A 170 -1.03 22.92 -7.11
CA LEU A 170 0.13 23.04 -6.23
C LEU A 170 1.29 22.27 -6.86
N SER A 171 2.41 22.94 -7.11
CA SER A 171 3.61 22.35 -7.72
C SER A 171 4.47 21.65 -6.66
N LEU A 172 4.92 20.44 -6.98
CA LEU A 172 5.91 19.68 -6.19
C LEU A 172 7.32 19.77 -6.79
N GLY A 173 7.46 20.38 -7.99
CA GLY A 173 8.67 20.37 -8.79
C GLY A 173 8.67 19.25 -9.83
N ASP A 174 9.61 19.31 -10.76
CA ASP A 174 9.86 18.33 -11.82
C ASP A 174 8.61 17.96 -12.65
N GLY A 175 7.68 18.93 -12.80
CA GLY A 175 6.43 18.75 -13.54
C GLY A 175 5.31 18.04 -12.77
N TYR A 176 5.53 17.62 -11.53
CA TYR A 176 4.51 17.00 -10.70
C TYR A 176 3.62 18.04 -10.01
N LEU A 177 2.31 17.81 -10.11
CA LEU A 177 1.29 18.70 -9.55
C LEU A 177 0.31 17.94 -8.66
N ILE A 178 -0.26 18.66 -7.70
CA ILE A 178 -1.53 18.31 -7.06
C ILE A 178 -2.56 19.23 -7.70
N HIS A 179 -3.59 18.67 -8.35
CA HIS A 179 -4.56 19.44 -9.13
C HIS A 179 -5.93 18.77 -9.17
N GLY A 180 -6.91 19.40 -9.79
CA GLY A 180 -8.27 18.87 -9.96
C GLY A 180 -8.39 17.84 -11.07
N THR A 181 -9.62 17.42 -11.35
CA THR A 181 -9.93 16.50 -12.44
C THR A 181 -11.33 16.71 -12.98
N LEU A 182 -11.46 16.64 -14.29
CA LEU A 182 -12.76 16.56 -14.96
C LEU A 182 -13.48 15.21 -14.73
N TYR A 183 -12.73 14.18 -14.32
CA TYR A 183 -13.19 12.80 -14.22
C TYR A 183 -13.20 12.29 -12.78
N GLN A 184 -14.01 12.89 -11.92
CA GLN A 184 -14.07 12.56 -10.48
C GLN A 184 -14.42 11.10 -10.20
N ARG A 185 -15.11 10.40 -11.12
CA ARG A 185 -15.45 8.97 -11.03
C ARG A 185 -14.22 8.05 -10.95
N PHE A 186 -13.04 8.51 -11.36
CA PHE A 186 -11.81 7.74 -11.31
C PHE A 186 -10.97 7.99 -10.05
N LEU A 187 -11.42 8.84 -9.15
CA LEU A 187 -10.73 9.03 -7.87
C LEU A 187 -10.70 7.74 -7.05
N GLY A 188 -9.53 7.45 -6.48
CA GLY A 188 -9.23 6.18 -5.82
C GLY A 188 -8.54 5.17 -6.73
N LEU A 189 -8.28 5.52 -8.01
CA LEU A 189 -7.60 4.66 -8.97
C LEU A 189 -6.25 5.25 -9.42
N PRO A 190 -5.25 4.41 -9.74
CA PRO A 190 -3.96 4.84 -10.31
C PRO A 190 -4.12 5.07 -11.82
N VAL A 191 -4.57 6.25 -12.21
CA VAL A 191 -4.92 6.57 -13.62
C VAL A 191 -4.23 7.83 -14.13
N THR A 192 -3.25 8.38 -13.41
CA THR A 192 -2.55 9.59 -13.85
C THR A 192 -1.19 9.29 -14.47
N HIS A 193 -0.59 10.28 -15.09
CA HIS A 193 0.77 10.22 -15.61
C HIS A 193 1.84 10.57 -14.56
N GLY A 194 1.44 10.60 -13.27
CA GLY A 194 2.33 10.87 -12.13
C GLY A 194 1.84 11.99 -11.21
N CYS A 195 1.01 12.92 -11.69
CA CYS A 195 0.38 13.94 -10.85
C CYS A 195 -0.64 13.32 -9.87
N ILE A 196 -0.99 14.07 -8.84
CA ILE A 196 -2.00 13.69 -7.86
C ILE A 196 -3.28 14.47 -8.17
N ARG A 197 -4.40 13.76 -8.40
CA ARG A 197 -5.70 14.37 -8.65
C ARG A 197 -6.59 14.29 -7.44
N LEU A 198 -7.26 15.40 -7.13
CA LEU A 198 -8.27 15.52 -6.08
C LEU A 198 -9.60 15.95 -6.68
N ASN A 199 -10.71 15.75 -5.97
CA ASN A 199 -11.96 16.41 -6.30
C ASN A 199 -11.88 17.92 -5.96
N ASP A 200 -12.83 18.71 -6.44
CA ASP A 200 -12.79 20.16 -6.33
C ASP A 200 -12.81 20.65 -4.88
N GLU A 201 -13.67 20.06 -4.03
CA GLU A 201 -13.80 20.41 -2.61
C GLU A 201 -12.47 20.14 -1.86
N ASN A 202 -11.89 18.96 -2.05
CA ASN A 202 -10.65 18.59 -1.40
C ASN A 202 -9.46 19.38 -1.94
N LEU A 203 -9.45 19.69 -3.24
CA LEU A 203 -8.43 20.51 -3.86
C LEU A 203 -8.43 21.92 -3.27
N GLU A 204 -9.59 22.56 -3.18
CA GLU A 204 -9.73 23.89 -2.58
C GLU A 204 -9.24 23.89 -1.13
N LEU A 205 -9.68 22.89 -0.32
CA LEU A 205 -9.26 22.74 1.06
C LEU A 205 -7.73 22.60 1.17
N VAL A 206 -7.13 21.71 0.37
CA VAL A 206 -5.67 21.49 0.35
C VAL A 206 -4.93 22.76 -0.10
N TYR A 207 -5.43 23.42 -1.17
CA TYR A 207 -4.84 24.66 -1.69
C TYR A 207 -4.86 25.78 -0.64
N ARG A 208 -5.97 25.96 0.09
CA ARG A 208 -6.09 26.99 1.13
C ARG A 208 -5.28 26.68 2.39
N SER A 209 -5.06 25.40 2.68
CA SER A 209 -4.38 24.95 3.90
C SER A 209 -2.86 24.92 3.75
N LEU A 210 -2.34 24.52 2.58
CA LEU A 210 -0.90 24.40 2.35
C LEU A 210 -0.33 25.71 1.81
N GLU A 211 0.78 26.12 2.37
CA GLU A 211 1.59 27.23 1.89
C GLU A 211 2.81 26.73 1.09
N GLU A 212 3.47 27.61 0.37
CA GLU A 212 4.77 27.30 -0.24
C GLU A 212 5.75 26.87 0.86
N GLY A 213 6.50 25.80 0.62
CA GLY A 213 7.37 25.18 1.61
C GLY A 213 6.67 24.11 2.49
N SER A 214 5.32 24.03 2.48
CA SER A 214 4.60 22.96 3.21
C SER A 214 5.04 21.58 2.74
N LYS A 215 5.16 20.64 3.68
CA LYS A 215 5.62 19.29 3.40
C LYS A 215 4.52 18.43 2.78
N VAL A 216 4.93 17.60 1.83
CA VAL A 216 4.12 16.55 1.22
C VAL A 216 4.91 15.24 1.28
N TYR A 217 4.34 14.24 1.93
CA TYR A 217 4.92 12.90 2.02
C TYR A 217 4.17 11.95 1.10
N ILE A 218 4.87 11.23 0.23
CA ILE A 218 4.30 10.28 -0.73
C ILE A 218 4.97 8.92 -0.52
N TYR A 219 4.19 7.85 -0.27
CA TYR A 219 4.68 6.49 -0.04
C TYR A 219 3.84 5.42 -0.76
#